data_1a900b7bb7700107716773cecb4099c5
#
_entry.id   1a900b7bb7700107716773cecb4099c5
#
_cell.length_a   1.000
_cell.length_b   1.000
_cell.length_c   1.000
_cell.angle_alpha   90.00
_cell.angle_beta   90.00
_cell.angle_gamma   90.00
#
_symmetry.space_group_name_H-M   'P 1'
#
loop_
_entity.id
_entity.type
_entity.pdbx_description
1 polymer ?
#
loop_
_entity_poly.entity_id
_entity_poly.type
_entity_poly.pdbx_seq_one_letter_code
_entity_poly.pdbx_strand_id
1 'polypeptide(L)'
;MLARRSIITHPCAGAIELPLLVPAFSSKGFRLKQTRRARTTHDFSEVVYELMDFGARPSSSVMVSAYDLYFGHFDAPEQSSPKPETYLRNSRLVFLDSGGYELVPDIDSSGPKAYAYTPKTGFGPGEYEGVLQRLAGLSKPLPLVIANFDHGTRGEPLRTQIKSARGLFKRFPDCTSDFIIKPWTPQGRIIEPSQMTETDFANLRGFDIIGVTEKELGRDIFERIKRIAKLRRGLDDAKFSGPIHIWGGLDPIMTPLYFFVGAEIFDGVSWLRYAFHNGIAINREIYAIVSQIGVTASGLLNHAYASLDNLTALNNLTIALQQWVDFEGKRFDMFHPVVRDHLDRAYNVMVSRIAEIDGGV
;
A
#
# COMPACT_ATOMS: atom_id res chain seq x y z
N MET A 1 -20.38 -11.04 7.63
CA MET A 1 -18.98 -10.58 7.67
C MET A 1 -18.48 -10.49 6.24
N LEU A 2 -17.81 -9.40 5.85
CA LEU A 2 -17.23 -9.23 4.50
C LEU A 2 -15.74 -9.61 4.46
N ALA A 3 -15.04 -9.51 5.61
CA ALA A 3 -13.68 -10.00 5.73
C ALA A 3 -13.62 -11.53 5.55
N ARG A 4 -12.56 -11.99 4.93
CA ARG A 4 -12.36 -13.40 4.62
C ARG A 4 -10.88 -13.75 4.59
N ARG A 5 -10.55 -15.01 4.73
CA ARG A 5 -9.27 -15.55 4.27
C ARG A 5 -9.38 -15.85 2.79
N SER A 6 -8.46 -15.34 2.03
CA SER A 6 -8.39 -15.56 0.59
C SER A 6 -6.95 -15.80 0.16
N ILE A 7 -6.77 -16.18 -1.08
CA ILE A 7 -5.46 -16.50 -1.66
C ILE A 7 -5.37 -15.77 -2.99
N ILE A 8 -4.23 -15.13 -3.22
CA ILE A 8 -3.84 -14.69 -4.55
C ILE A 8 -2.81 -15.66 -5.12
N THR A 9 -2.94 -16.03 -6.39
CA THR A 9 -1.98 -16.89 -7.06
C THR A 9 -1.13 -16.05 -8.01
N HIS A 10 0.19 -16.07 -7.77
CA HIS A 10 1.15 -15.39 -8.63
C HIS A 10 1.90 -16.41 -9.49
N PRO A 11 2.12 -16.16 -10.80
CA PRO A 11 2.76 -17.12 -11.71
C PRO A 11 4.12 -17.64 -11.22
N CYS A 12 4.94 -16.77 -10.62
CA CYS A 12 6.29 -17.12 -10.15
C CYS A 12 6.36 -17.46 -8.65
N ALA A 13 5.47 -16.91 -7.80
CA ALA A 13 5.52 -17.08 -6.35
C ALA A 13 4.51 -18.10 -5.81
N GLY A 14 3.60 -18.61 -6.64
CA GLY A 14 2.55 -19.54 -6.24
C GLY A 14 1.44 -18.90 -5.40
N ALA A 15 0.85 -19.67 -4.52
CA ALA A 15 -0.26 -19.25 -3.67
C ALA A 15 0.22 -18.41 -2.49
N ILE A 16 -0.42 -17.27 -2.27
CA ILE A 16 -0.10 -16.29 -1.22
C ILE A 16 -1.35 -16.02 -0.40
N GLU A 17 -1.28 -16.28 0.88
CA GLU A 17 -2.39 -16.01 1.80
C GLU A 17 -2.55 -14.53 2.09
N LEU A 18 -3.81 -14.09 2.23
CA LEU A 18 -4.22 -12.75 2.58
C LEU A 18 -4.76 -12.70 4.04
N PRO A 19 -4.77 -11.55 4.70
CA PRO A 19 -4.41 -10.23 4.18
C PRO A 19 -2.90 -10.03 4.02
N LEU A 20 -2.52 -9.05 3.16
CA LEU A 20 -1.15 -8.57 3.02
C LEU A 20 -1.04 -7.12 3.51
N LEU A 21 -0.09 -6.88 4.40
CA LEU A 21 0.32 -5.55 4.84
C LEU A 21 1.69 -5.28 4.20
N VAL A 22 1.71 -4.38 3.24
CA VAL A 22 2.83 -4.17 2.32
C VAL A 22 3.55 -2.86 2.65
N PRO A 23 4.70 -2.88 3.32
CA PRO A 23 5.48 -1.68 3.56
C PRO A 23 5.95 -1.10 2.23
N ALA A 24 5.55 0.15 1.95
CA ALA A 24 5.96 0.86 0.75
C ALA A 24 7.22 1.68 0.99
N PHE A 25 8.15 1.59 0.06
CA PHE A 25 9.35 2.41 -0.01
C PHE A 25 9.13 3.49 -1.07
N SER A 26 9.26 4.75 -0.66
CA SER A 26 9.09 5.91 -1.53
C SER A 26 10.03 7.03 -1.13
N SER A 27 10.59 7.72 -2.12
CA SER A 27 11.42 8.91 -1.91
C SER A 27 10.69 10.04 -1.19
N LYS A 28 9.37 10.02 -1.14
CA LYS A 28 8.56 10.92 -0.29
C LYS A 28 8.61 10.59 1.21
N GLY A 29 8.94 9.35 1.56
CA GLY A 29 9.10 8.93 2.96
C GLY A 29 10.47 9.28 3.55
N PHE A 30 11.42 9.72 2.72
CA PHE A 30 12.79 10.00 3.12
C PHE A 30 13.23 11.39 2.69
N ARG A 31 13.93 12.08 3.57
CA ARG A 31 14.53 13.37 3.24
C ARG A 31 15.76 13.15 2.39
N LEU A 32 15.77 13.73 1.18
CA LEU A 32 16.96 13.76 0.34
C LEU A 32 17.91 14.86 0.88
N LYS A 33 19.14 14.53 1.29
CA LYS A 33 20.16 15.54 1.60
C LYS A 33 20.67 16.18 0.32
N GLN A 34 20.55 17.48 0.23
CA GLN A 34 21.34 18.26 -0.72
C GLN A 34 22.77 18.37 -0.16
N THR A 35 23.71 17.62 -0.70
CA THR A 35 25.14 17.88 -0.44
C THR A 35 25.57 19.13 -1.21
N ARG A 36 26.40 19.95 -0.58
CA ARG A 36 26.95 21.21 -1.17
C ARG A 36 27.77 21.02 -2.45
N ARG A 37 28.02 19.81 -2.88
CA ARG A 37 28.64 19.46 -4.18
C ARG A 37 27.58 18.78 -5.03
N ALA A 38 27.23 19.37 -6.14
CA ALA A 38 26.28 19.07 -7.21
C ALA A 38 26.01 17.58 -7.60
N ARG A 39 26.19 16.64 -6.72
CA ARG A 39 25.67 15.29 -6.78
C ARG A 39 24.61 15.20 -5.69
N THR A 40 23.36 15.03 -6.10
CA THR A 40 22.30 14.51 -5.24
C THR A 40 22.74 13.13 -4.75
N THR A 41 23.58 13.09 -3.73
CA THR A 41 23.72 11.89 -2.93
C THR A 41 22.42 11.84 -2.14
N HIS A 42 21.53 10.96 -2.59
CA HIS A 42 20.36 10.61 -1.85
C HIS A 42 20.82 10.11 -0.49
N ASP A 43 20.37 10.74 0.58
CA ASP A 43 20.38 10.12 1.89
C ASP A 43 19.29 9.05 1.97
N PHE A 44 19.20 8.22 0.97
CA PHE A 44 18.89 6.83 1.18
C PHE A 44 20.08 6.33 1.95
N SER A 45 20.11 6.79 3.21
CA SER A 45 21.14 6.42 4.13
C SER A 45 21.20 4.90 4.13
N GLU A 46 22.34 4.38 4.42
CA GLU A 46 22.59 2.99 4.76
C GLU A 46 21.38 2.32 5.45
N VAL A 47 20.65 3.07 6.28
CA VAL A 47 19.42 2.61 6.98
C VAL A 47 18.28 2.19 6.05
N VAL A 48 17.99 2.93 4.98
CA VAL A 48 16.91 2.52 4.06
C VAL A 48 17.32 1.33 3.23
N TYR A 49 18.56 1.31 2.83
CA TYR A 49 19.18 0.20 2.14
C TYR A 49 19.15 -1.08 2.99
N GLU A 50 19.54 -0.98 4.26
CA GLU A 50 19.46 -2.07 5.22
C GLU A 50 18.01 -2.45 5.54
N LEU A 51 17.10 -1.48 5.62
CA LEU A 51 15.67 -1.74 5.79
C LEU A 51 15.05 -2.43 4.57
N MET A 52 15.47 -2.09 3.34
CA MET A 52 15.06 -2.81 2.14
C MET A 52 15.57 -4.26 2.17
N ASP A 53 16.82 -4.48 2.54
CA ASP A 53 17.37 -5.83 2.69
C ASP A 53 16.67 -6.61 3.80
N PHE A 54 16.37 -5.98 4.92
CA PHE A 54 15.63 -6.58 6.03
C PHE A 54 14.15 -6.79 5.69
N GLY A 55 13.49 -5.79 5.08
CA GLY A 55 12.07 -5.83 4.71
C GLY A 55 11.79 -6.74 3.51
N ALA A 56 12.75 -6.88 2.61
CA ALA A 56 12.66 -7.72 1.42
C ALA A 56 13.03 -9.19 1.68
N ARG A 57 12.86 -9.69 2.91
CA ARG A 57 13.09 -11.11 3.22
C ARG A 57 12.01 -12.01 2.60
N PRO A 58 12.30 -13.30 2.34
CA PRO A 58 11.41 -14.21 1.60
C PRO A 58 9.98 -14.36 2.14
N SER A 59 9.76 -13.98 3.40
CA SER A 59 8.44 -14.05 4.05
C SER A 59 7.62 -12.77 3.92
N SER A 60 8.18 -11.69 3.39
CA SER A 60 7.53 -10.39 3.31
C SER A 60 7.26 -9.95 1.87
N SER A 61 6.16 -9.22 1.68
CA SER A 61 5.89 -8.47 0.45
C SER A 61 6.31 -7.02 0.66
N VAL A 62 6.80 -6.37 -0.39
CA VAL A 62 7.23 -4.97 -0.36
C VAL A 62 6.65 -4.21 -1.55
N MET A 63 6.51 -2.90 -1.40
CA MET A 63 6.16 -2.02 -2.51
C MET A 63 7.30 -1.06 -2.80
N VAL A 64 7.56 -0.85 -4.08
CA VAL A 64 8.51 0.16 -4.58
C VAL A 64 7.88 0.94 -5.72
N SER A 65 8.27 2.19 -5.87
CA SER A 65 7.78 3.04 -6.95
C SER A 65 8.64 2.89 -8.21
N ALA A 66 7.98 2.75 -9.36
CA ALA A 66 8.66 2.76 -10.65
C ALA A 66 9.36 4.12 -10.92
N TYR A 67 8.79 5.22 -10.42
CA TYR A 67 9.42 6.53 -10.46
C TYR A 67 10.77 6.54 -9.74
N ASP A 68 10.82 5.98 -8.53
CA ASP A 68 12.04 5.93 -7.75
C ASP A 68 13.10 5.00 -8.37
N LEU A 69 12.67 3.90 -8.96
CA LEU A 69 13.54 3.00 -9.72
C LEU A 69 14.08 3.64 -11.00
N TYR A 70 13.27 4.47 -11.66
CA TYR A 70 13.68 5.18 -12.88
C TYR A 70 14.73 6.24 -12.58
N PHE A 71 14.55 7.01 -11.51
CA PHE A 71 15.49 8.07 -11.13
C PHE A 71 16.68 7.57 -10.27
N GLY A 72 16.79 6.27 -10.04
CA GLY A 72 17.88 5.68 -9.26
C GLY A 72 17.85 6.06 -7.78
N HIS A 73 16.66 6.35 -7.23
CA HIS A 73 16.53 6.75 -5.83
C HIS A 73 16.79 5.59 -4.85
N PHE A 74 16.79 4.37 -5.34
CA PHE A 74 17.14 3.15 -4.58
C PHE A 74 18.54 2.63 -4.91
N ASP A 75 19.29 3.32 -5.76
CA ASP A 75 20.66 2.91 -6.07
C ASP A 75 21.56 3.19 -4.86
N ALA A 76 22.38 2.22 -4.52
CA ALA A 76 23.31 2.37 -3.42
C ALA A 76 24.36 3.47 -3.72
N PRO A 77 24.89 4.14 -2.67
CA PRO A 77 25.85 5.22 -2.82
C PRO A 77 27.17 4.80 -3.50
N GLU A 78 27.54 3.53 -3.38
CA GLU A 78 28.76 2.97 -3.95
C GLU A 78 28.49 2.15 -5.20
N GLN A 79 29.30 2.33 -6.24
CA GLN A 79 29.16 1.59 -7.51
C GLN A 79 29.32 0.07 -7.37
N SER A 80 29.92 -0.40 -6.30
CA SER A 80 30.11 -1.82 -5.98
C SER A 80 28.94 -2.48 -5.27
N SER A 81 27.97 -1.68 -4.82
CA SER A 81 26.83 -2.19 -4.07
C SER A 81 25.79 -2.87 -4.98
N PRO A 82 25.09 -3.90 -4.50
CA PRO A 82 24.06 -4.59 -5.27
C PRO A 82 22.96 -3.63 -5.74
N LYS A 83 22.46 -3.84 -6.96
CA LYS A 83 21.31 -3.09 -7.49
C LYS A 83 20.03 -3.41 -6.70
N PRO A 84 19.05 -2.52 -6.67
CA PRO A 84 17.77 -2.72 -5.97
C PRO A 84 17.11 -4.07 -6.28
N GLU A 85 17.18 -4.53 -7.52
CA GLU A 85 16.62 -5.81 -7.94
C GLU A 85 17.21 -7.02 -7.19
N THR A 86 18.41 -6.90 -6.66
CA THR A 86 19.05 -7.98 -5.87
C THR A 86 18.34 -8.17 -4.54
N TYR A 87 17.91 -7.09 -3.88
CA TYR A 87 17.14 -7.15 -2.62
C TYR A 87 15.71 -7.56 -2.87
N LEU A 88 15.08 -7.01 -3.90
CA LEU A 88 13.69 -7.31 -4.26
C LEU A 88 13.47 -8.78 -4.58
N ARG A 89 14.50 -9.50 -5.01
CA ARG A 89 14.45 -10.96 -5.25
C ARG A 89 14.17 -11.79 -4.01
N ASN A 90 14.46 -11.25 -2.83
CA ASN A 90 14.20 -11.94 -1.58
C ASN A 90 12.76 -11.76 -1.08
N SER A 91 11.99 -10.88 -1.72
CA SER A 91 10.59 -10.63 -1.38
C SER A 91 9.69 -11.73 -1.93
N ARG A 92 8.63 -12.04 -1.18
CA ARG A 92 7.59 -12.97 -1.61
C ARG A 92 6.75 -12.42 -2.75
N LEU A 93 6.40 -11.12 -2.68
CA LEU A 93 5.84 -10.32 -3.77
C LEU A 93 6.49 -8.94 -3.79
N VAL A 94 6.63 -8.39 -4.98
CA VAL A 94 7.07 -7.01 -5.20
C VAL A 94 5.95 -6.24 -5.88
N PHE A 95 5.28 -5.38 -5.14
CA PHE A 95 4.32 -4.44 -5.70
C PHE A 95 5.06 -3.29 -6.35
N LEU A 96 4.79 -3.06 -7.62
CA LEU A 96 5.36 -1.96 -8.37
C LEU A 96 4.29 -0.88 -8.59
N ASP A 97 4.39 0.20 -7.79
CA ASP A 97 3.58 1.41 -8.00
C ASP A 97 3.98 2.10 -9.31
N SER A 98 2.98 2.65 -9.99
CA SER A 98 3.16 3.37 -11.26
C SER A 98 4.00 4.66 -11.13
N GLY A 99 4.22 5.17 -9.92
CA GLY A 99 4.90 6.44 -9.64
C GLY A 99 3.95 7.64 -9.55
N GLY A 100 2.64 7.42 -9.65
CA GLY A 100 1.64 8.48 -9.55
C GLY A 100 1.69 9.25 -8.23
N TYR A 101 2.06 8.59 -7.15
CA TYR A 101 2.23 9.20 -5.84
C TYR A 101 3.40 10.21 -5.83
N GLU A 102 4.55 9.85 -6.41
CA GLU A 102 5.74 10.69 -6.46
C GLU A 102 5.60 11.87 -7.43
N LEU A 103 4.72 11.80 -8.41
CA LEU A 103 4.47 12.88 -9.36
C LEU A 103 3.72 14.09 -8.77
N VAL A 104 3.21 13.98 -7.55
CA VAL A 104 2.49 15.06 -6.86
C VAL A 104 3.38 15.67 -5.79
N PRO A 105 3.51 17.01 -5.71
CA PRO A 105 4.21 17.68 -4.59
C PRO A 105 3.60 17.29 -3.24
N ASP A 106 4.42 17.27 -2.19
CA ASP A 106 3.98 16.92 -0.83
C ASP A 106 4.75 17.71 0.22
N ILE A 107 4.20 17.82 1.42
CA ILE A 107 4.86 18.38 2.60
C ILE A 107 4.80 17.35 3.70
N ASP A 108 5.95 16.78 4.02
CA ASP A 108 6.08 15.86 5.17
C ASP A 108 6.31 16.68 6.44
N SER A 109 5.35 16.66 7.36
CA SER A 109 5.41 17.29 8.69
C SER A 109 5.58 16.28 9.83
N SER A 110 5.87 15.03 9.53
CA SER A 110 6.03 13.96 10.54
C SER A 110 7.32 14.08 11.38
N GLY A 111 8.27 14.89 10.95
CA GLY A 111 9.52 15.16 11.67
C GLY A 111 9.58 16.56 12.30
N PRO A 112 10.69 16.90 13.00
CA PRO A 112 10.87 18.17 13.72
C PRO A 112 10.87 19.42 12.81
N LYS A 113 11.09 19.23 11.53
CA LYS A 113 10.98 20.27 10.49
C LYS A 113 10.19 19.73 9.32
N ALA A 114 9.24 20.52 8.83
CA ALA A 114 8.53 20.20 7.60
C ALA A 114 9.51 20.07 6.42
N TYR A 115 9.27 19.08 5.57
CA TYR A 115 10.04 18.82 4.36
C TYR A 115 9.13 18.92 3.15
N ALA A 116 9.47 19.83 2.22
CA ALA A 116 8.77 19.96 0.96
C ALA A 116 9.38 19.03 -0.07
N TYR A 117 8.57 18.11 -0.59
CA TYR A 117 8.93 17.24 -1.69
C TYR A 117 8.51 17.88 -3.01
N THR A 118 9.45 17.92 -3.96
CA THR A 118 9.17 18.39 -5.32
C THR A 118 9.52 17.27 -6.30
N PRO A 119 8.57 16.82 -7.13
CA PRO A 119 8.82 15.77 -8.11
C PRO A 119 9.84 16.20 -9.17
N LYS A 120 10.64 15.25 -9.65
CA LYS A 120 11.43 15.42 -10.84
C LYS A 120 10.53 15.34 -12.07
N THR A 121 10.89 16.07 -13.13
CA THR A 121 10.21 16.03 -14.43
C THR A 121 10.75 14.90 -15.30
N GLY A 122 10.01 14.52 -16.34
CA GLY A 122 10.46 13.52 -17.32
C GLY A 122 10.13 12.08 -16.96
N PHE A 123 9.09 11.86 -16.15
CA PHE A 123 8.52 10.55 -15.89
C PHE A 123 7.04 10.52 -16.28
N GLY A 124 6.65 9.51 -17.02
CA GLY A 124 5.28 9.32 -17.50
C GLY A 124 5.02 7.85 -17.90
N PRO A 125 3.93 7.59 -18.67
CA PRO A 125 3.57 6.22 -19.04
C PRO A 125 4.66 5.46 -19.80
N GLY A 126 5.44 6.15 -20.65
CA GLY A 126 6.53 5.53 -21.42
C GLY A 126 7.69 5.09 -20.53
N GLU A 127 8.10 5.93 -19.60
CA GLU A 127 9.16 5.64 -18.63
C GLU A 127 8.73 4.53 -17.67
N TYR A 128 7.46 4.55 -17.24
CA TYR A 128 6.89 3.47 -16.45
C TYR A 128 6.97 2.12 -17.17
N GLU A 129 6.54 2.11 -18.44
CA GLU A 129 6.62 0.89 -19.26
C GLU A 129 8.07 0.43 -19.47
N GLY A 130 9.01 1.36 -19.63
CA GLY A 130 10.44 1.05 -19.72
C GLY A 130 10.96 0.38 -18.43
N VAL A 131 10.51 0.81 -17.26
CA VAL A 131 10.84 0.15 -15.97
C VAL A 131 10.26 -1.26 -15.94
N LEU A 132 8.99 -1.45 -16.34
CA LEU A 132 8.35 -2.77 -16.41
C LEU A 132 9.11 -3.72 -17.33
N GLN A 133 9.47 -3.27 -18.54
CA GLN A 133 10.24 -4.07 -19.51
C GLN A 133 11.60 -4.48 -18.93
N ARG A 134 12.28 -3.57 -18.24
CA ARG A 134 13.56 -3.83 -17.58
C ARG A 134 13.44 -4.89 -16.49
N LEU A 135 12.42 -4.79 -15.63
CA LEU A 135 12.21 -5.71 -14.51
C LEU A 135 11.71 -7.09 -15.00
N ALA A 136 10.80 -7.11 -15.97
CA ALA A 136 10.31 -8.35 -16.58
C ALA A 136 11.39 -9.08 -17.41
N GLY A 137 12.35 -8.34 -17.96
CA GLY A 137 13.48 -8.90 -18.73
C GLY A 137 14.65 -9.44 -17.89
N LEU A 138 14.53 -9.45 -16.56
CA LEU A 138 15.59 -10.01 -15.70
C LEU A 138 15.73 -11.52 -15.89
N SER A 139 16.98 -12.01 -15.92
CA SER A 139 17.28 -13.45 -16.07
C SER A 139 16.68 -14.34 -14.97
N LYS A 140 16.43 -13.76 -13.79
CA LYS A 140 15.64 -14.34 -12.71
C LYS A 140 14.45 -13.43 -12.48
N PRO A 141 13.22 -13.85 -12.84
CA PRO A 141 12.02 -13.02 -12.69
C PRO A 141 11.78 -12.60 -11.25
N LEU A 142 11.32 -11.37 -11.08
CA LEU A 142 10.77 -10.91 -9.80
C LEU A 142 9.29 -11.30 -9.72
N PRO A 143 8.77 -11.62 -8.54
CA PRO A 143 7.35 -11.87 -8.33
C PRO A 143 6.56 -10.55 -8.32
N LEU A 144 6.37 -9.94 -9.50
CA LEU A 144 5.81 -8.60 -9.66
C LEU A 144 4.29 -8.58 -9.60
N VAL A 145 3.75 -7.71 -8.76
CA VAL A 145 2.39 -7.20 -8.85
C VAL A 145 2.46 -5.80 -9.42
N ILE A 146 1.88 -5.56 -10.59
CA ILE A 146 2.02 -4.29 -11.31
C ILE A 146 0.71 -3.52 -11.32
N ALA A 147 0.77 -2.21 -11.03
CA ALA A 147 -0.35 -1.30 -11.12
C ALA A 147 -0.53 -0.78 -12.56
N ASN A 148 -1.74 -0.30 -12.92
CA ASN A 148 -1.89 0.54 -14.09
C ASN A 148 -1.29 1.93 -13.83
N PHE A 149 -0.90 2.64 -14.91
CA PHE A 149 -0.50 4.04 -14.77
C PHE A 149 -1.77 4.88 -14.52
N ASP A 150 -1.91 5.35 -13.27
CA ASP A 150 -3.12 6.00 -12.78
C ASP A 150 -3.03 7.53 -12.72
N HIS A 151 -1.82 8.10 -12.85
CA HIS A 151 -1.62 9.55 -12.83
C HIS A 151 -2.25 10.21 -14.06
N GLY A 152 -3.10 11.20 -13.79
CA GLY A 152 -3.82 11.93 -14.85
C GLY A 152 -5.10 11.27 -15.36
N THR A 153 -5.44 10.05 -14.91
CA THR A 153 -6.65 9.33 -15.37
C THR A 153 -7.92 9.72 -14.62
N ARG A 154 -7.80 10.56 -13.58
CA ARG A 154 -8.97 11.08 -12.87
C ARG A 154 -9.92 11.82 -13.83
N GLY A 155 -11.21 11.48 -13.77
CA GLY A 155 -12.24 12.03 -14.66
C GLY A 155 -12.43 11.26 -15.96
N GLU A 156 -11.56 10.30 -16.29
CA GLU A 156 -11.78 9.40 -17.41
C GLU A 156 -12.90 8.39 -17.07
N PRO A 157 -13.81 8.10 -18.01
CA PRO A 157 -14.81 7.06 -17.81
C PRO A 157 -14.18 5.73 -17.40
N LEU A 158 -14.80 5.02 -16.45
CA LEU A 158 -14.29 3.73 -15.93
C LEU A 158 -13.96 2.74 -17.06
N ARG A 159 -14.80 2.69 -18.08
CA ARG A 159 -14.59 1.84 -19.26
C ARG A 159 -13.28 2.15 -20.00
N THR A 160 -12.92 3.43 -20.08
CA THR A 160 -11.63 3.86 -20.68
C THR A 160 -10.46 3.41 -19.81
N GLN A 161 -10.54 3.62 -18.50
CA GLN A 161 -9.52 3.17 -17.56
C GLN A 161 -9.30 1.65 -17.66
N ILE A 162 -10.38 0.85 -17.67
CA ILE A 162 -10.34 -0.62 -17.84
C ILE A 162 -9.65 -1.00 -19.16
N LYS A 163 -10.00 -0.34 -20.26
CA LYS A 163 -9.42 -0.63 -21.58
C LYS A 163 -7.91 -0.35 -21.60
N SER A 164 -7.49 0.78 -21.07
CA SER A 164 -6.06 1.17 -20.99
C SER A 164 -5.28 0.20 -20.12
N ALA A 165 -5.78 -0.14 -18.93
CA ALA A 165 -5.16 -1.09 -18.02
C ALA A 165 -5.00 -2.49 -18.62
N ARG A 166 -6.04 -3.01 -19.27
CA ARG A 166 -5.97 -4.29 -19.99
C ARG A 166 -4.91 -4.28 -21.09
N GLY A 167 -4.78 -3.16 -21.80
CA GLY A 167 -3.74 -2.96 -22.82
C GLY A 167 -2.33 -3.06 -22.24
N LEU A 168 -2.12 -2.51 -21.06
CA LEU A 168 -0.84 -2.60 -20.33
C LEU A 168 -0.60 -4.04 -19.85
N PHE A 169 -1.49 -4.60 -19.06
CA PHE A 169 -1.29 -5.91 -18.41
C PHE A 169 -1.13 -7.05 -19.40
N LYS A 170 -1.79 -6.97 -20.55
CA LYS A 170 -1.61 -7.96 -21.64
C LYS A 170 -0.15 -8.07 -22.13
N ARG A 171 0.65 -7.02 -21.97
CA ARG A 171 2.06 -7.04 -22.36
C ARG A 171 2.99 -7.67 -21.32
N PHE A 172 2.48 -7.87 -20.09
CA PHE A 172 3.22 -8.43 -18.96
C PHE A 172 2.45 -9.60 -18.33
N PRO A 173 2.22 -10.71 -19.06
CA PRO A 173 1.35 -11.80 -18.62
C PRO A 173 1.89 -12.59 -17.43
N ASP A 174 3.19 -12.50 -17.14
CA ASP A 174 3.84 -13.17 -16.02
C ASP A 174 3.77 -12.35 -14.71
N CYS A 175 3.16 -11.16 -14.77
CA CYS A 175 2.92 -10.30 -13.60
C CYS A 175 1.46 -10.41 -13.16
N THR A 176 1.24 -10.27 -11.85
CA THR A 176 -0.11 -10.11 -11.30
C THR A 176 -0.59 -8.67 -11.52
N SER A 177 -1.81 -8.51 -12.01
CA SER A 177 -2.41 -7.21 -12.32
C SER A 177 -3.12 -6.61 -11.11
N ASP A 178 -2.79 -5.37 -10.74
CA ASP A 178 -3.50 -4.57 -9.74
C ASP A 178 -4.13 -3.35 -10.43
N PHE A 179 -5.43 -3.41 -10.67
CA PHE A 179 -6.15 -2.36 -11.38
C PHE A 179 -6.63 -1.29 -10.41
N ILE A 180 -5.96 -0.14 -10.40
CA ILE A 180 -6.34 1.03 -9.60
C ILE A 180 -7.48 1.78 -10.29
N ILE A 181 -8.67 1.76 -9.66
CA ILE A 181 -9.81 2.55 -10.07
C ILE A 181 -9.60 3.99 -9.62
N LYS A 182 -9.77 4.95 -10.55
CA LYS A 182 -9.79 6.38 -10.23
C LYS A 182 -11.20 6.95 -10.37
N PRO A 183 -11.54 8.06 -9.67
CA PRO A 183 -12.81 8.74 -9.85
C PRO A 183 -13.07 9.03 -11.34
N TRP A 184 -14.21 8.55 -11.86
CA TRP A 184 -14.53 8.54 -13.29
C TRP A 184 -15.44 9.65 -13.76
N THR A 185 -15.89 10.52 -12.85
CA THR A 185 -16.63 11.72 -13.22
C THR A 185 -15.66 12.91 -13.37
N PRO A 186 -15.84 13.82 -14.35
CA PRO A 186 -14.90 14.88 -14.63
C PRO A 186 -14.52 15.80 -13.46
N GLN A 187 -15.45 15.96 -12.50
CA GLN A 187 -15.24 16.76 -11.29
C GLN A 187 -15.16 15.91 -10.03
N GLY A 188 -15.29 14.58 -10.18
CA GLY A 188 -15.27 13.64 -9.09
C GLY A 188 -13.90 13.54 -8.43
N ARG A 189 -13.90 13.56 -7.10
CA ARG A 189 -12.70 13.30 -6.28
C ARG A 189 -12.80 12.01 -5.52
N ILE A 190 -13.97 11.38 -5.55
CA ILE A 190 -14.32 10.20 -4.75
C ILE A 190 -14.82 9.11 -5.69
N ILE A 191 -14.39 7.90 -5.45
CA ILE A 191 -14.88 6.69 -6.08
C ILE A 191 -16.25 6.37 -5.45
N GLU A 192 -17.29 6.17 -6.28
CA GLU A 192 -18.63 5.89 -5.78
C GLU A 192 -19.14 4.55 -6.33
N PRO A 193 -18.90 3.43 -5.64
CA PRO A 193 -19.30 2.11 -6.10
C PRO A 193 -20.80 1.94 -6.33
N SER A 194 -21.64 2.72 -5.65
CA SER A 194 -23.10 2.71 -5.87
C SER A 194 -23.52 3.21 -7.27
N GLN A 195 -22.64 3.88 -8.01
CA GLN A 195 -22.88 4.33 -9.37
C GLN A 195 -22.38 3.31 -10.41
N MET A 196 -21.72 2.25 -9.99
CA MET A 196 -21.26 1.19 -10.89
C MET A 196 -22.42 0.26 -11.25
N THR A 197 -22.49 -0.08 -12.53
CA THR A 197 -23.46 -1.06 -13.07
C THR A 197 -22.97 -2.49 -12.90
N GLU A 198 -23.84 -3.47 -13.03
CA GLU A 198 -23.47 -4.89 -13.09
C GLU A 198 -22.42 -5.16 -14.18
N THR A 199 -22.55 -4.47 -15.32
CA THR A 199 -21.57 -4.57 -16.44
C THR A 199 -20.21 -4.03 -16.03
N ASP A 200 -20.16 -2.94 -15.26
CA ASP A 200 -18.88 -2.39 -14.75
C ASP A 200 -18.20 -3.40 -13.85
N PHE A 201 -18.91 -3.96 -12.87
CA PHE A 201 -18.38 -5.00 -11.99
C PHE A 201 -17.97 -6.26 -12.78
N ALA A 202 -18.76 -6.71 -13.74
CA ALA A 202 -18.42 -7.84 -14.59
C ALA A 202 -17.13 -7.61 -15.39
N ASN A 203 -16.89 -6.37 -15.82
CA ASN A 203 -15.65 -6.02 -16.52
C ASN A 203 -14.41 -6.03 -15.60
N LEU A 204 -14.56 -5.93 -14.29
CA LEU A 204 -13.43 -6.01 -13.36
C LEU A 204 -12.88 -7.44 -13.20
N ARG A 205 -13.64 -8.48 -13.54
CA ARG A 205 -13.22 -9.90 -13.43
C ARG A 205 -11.98 -10.25 -14.25
N GLY A 206 -11.55 -9.39 -15.15
CA GLY A 206 -10.35 -9.60 -15.96
C GLY A 206 -9.05 -9.18 -15.31
N PHE A 207 -9.09 -8.74 -14.04
CA PHE A 207 -7.92 -8.35 -13.25
C PHE A 207 -7.74 -9.30 -12.06
N ASP A 208 -6.52 -9.37 -11.51
CA ASP A 208 -6.24 -10.23 -10.35
C ASP A 208 -6.57 -9.50 -9.04
N ILE A 209 -6.29 -8.20 -8.98
CA ILE A 209 -6.52 -7.33 -7.82
C ILE A 209 -7.27 -6.08 -8.28
N ILE A 210 -8.18 -5.58 -7.42
CA ILE A 210 -8.85 -4.30 -7.61
C ILE A 210 -8.34 -3.31 -6.57
N GLY A 211 -7.64 -2.29 -7.04
CA GLY A 211 -7.06 -1.23 -6.23
C GLY A 211 -7.95 0.00 -6.14
N VAL A 212 -7.98 0.64 -4.97
CA VAL A 212 -8.60 1.94 -4.74
C VAL A 212 -7.74 2.77 -3.80
N THR A 213 -7.56 4.05 -4.08
CA THR A 213 -6.75 4.93 -3.22
C THR A 213 -7.56 5.36 -1.99
N GLU A 214 -7.01 5.24 -0.80
CA GLU A 214 -7.68 5.57 0.48
C GLU A 214 -8.32 6.97 0.46
N LYS A 215 -7.58 7.98 -0.01
CA LYS A 215 -8.05 9.37 -0.08
C LYS A 215 -9.23 9.58 -1.06
N GLU A 216 -9.41 8.67 -1.99
CA GLU A 216 -10.49 8.71 -3.00
C GLU A 216 -11.72 7.88 -2.58
N LEU A 217 -11.71 7.28 -1.40
CA LEU A 217 -12.84 6.56 -0.83
C LEU A 217 -13.75 7.45 0.04
N GLY A 218 -13.32 8.63 0.46
CA GLY A 218 -14.14 9.51 1.27
C GLY A 218 -13.35 10.45 2.17
N ARG A 219 -14.05 11.41 2.74
CA ARG A 219 -13.46 12.44 3.61
C ARG A 219 -13.32 11.97 5.06
N ASP A 220 -14.16 11.05 5.48
CA ASP A 220 -14.16 10.47 6.82
C ASP A 220 -14.09 8.94 6.78
N ILE A 221 -13.87 8.36 7.94
CA ILE A 221 -13.68 6.92 8.12
C ILE A 221 -14.92 6.15 7.69
N PHE A 222 -16.11 6.61 8.07
CA PHE A 222 -17.35 5.89 7.79
C PHE A 222 -17.68 5.88 6.29
N GLU A 223 -17.48 6.99 5.59
CA GLU A 223 -17.59 7.05 4.13
C GLU A 223 -16.69 6.03 3.44
N ARG A 224 -15.43 5.95 3.85
CA ARG A 224 -14.46 5.00 3.28
C ARG A 224 -14.91 3.56 3.50
N ILE A 225 -15.24 3.20 4.74
CA ILE A 225 -15.73 1.88 5.13
C ILE A 225 -16.97 1.49 4.32
N LYS A 226 -17.94 2.38 4.19
CA LYS A 226 -19.16 2.16 3.42
C LYS A 226 -18.88 1.87 1.96
N ARG A 227 -17.95 2.61 1.34
CA ARG A 227 -17.59 2.41 -0.07
C ARG A 227 -16.82 1.12 -0.30
N ILE A 228 -15.91 0.75 0.61
CA ILE A 228 -15.21 -0.53 0.55
C ILE A 228 -16.24 -1.68 0.64
N ALA A 229 -17.15 -1.63 1.60
CA ALA A 229 -18.20 -2.64 1.76
C ALA A 229 -19.06 -2.78 0.49
N LYS A 230 -19.48 -1.65 -0.10
CA LYS A 230 -20.25 -1.65 -1.36
C LYS A 230 -19.45 -2.20 -2.54
N LEU A 231 -18.18 -1.80 -2.66
CA LEU A 231 -17.29 -2.33 -3.69
C LEU A 231 -17.14 -3.85 -3.54
N ARG A 232 -16.89 -4.34 -2.33
CA ARG A 232 -16.76 -5.79 -2.07
C ARG A 232 -18.00 -6.56 -2.45
N ARG A 233 -19.20 -6.07 -2.07
CA ARG A 233 -20.47 -6.72 -2.43
C ARG A 233 -20.68 -6.77 -3.93
N GLY A 234 -20.50 -5.63 -4.62
CA GLY A 234 -20.65 -5.61 -6.08
C GLY A 234 -19.68 -6.54 -6.81
N LEU A 235 -18.46 -6.69 -6.30
CA LEU A 235 -17.49 -7.65 -6.80
C LEU A 235 -17.91 -9.10 -6.52
N ASP A 236 -18.45 -9.38 -5.31
CA ASP A 236 -18.92 -10.72 -4.94
C ASP A 236 -20.15 -11.13 -5.79
N ASP A 237 -21.10 -10.21 -6.00
CA ASP A 237 -22.26 -10.41 -6.87
C ASP A 237 -21.84 -10.69 -8.32
N ALA A 238 -20.80 -9.99 -8.78
CA ALA A 238 -20.17 -10.23 -10.08
C ALA A 238 -19.30 -11.51 -10.13
N LYS A 239 -19.18 -12.28 -9.04
CA LYS A 239 -18.35 -13.49 -8.94
C LYS A 239 -16.84 -13.19 -9.13
N PHE A 240 -16.39 -12.05 -8.68
CA PHE A 240 -14.97 -11.73 -8.61
C PHE A 240 -14.40 -12.17 -7.25
N SER A 241 -13.50 -13.15 -7.28
CA SER A 241 -12.88 -13.71 -6.06
C SER A 241 -11.58 -13.02 -5.62
N GLY A 242 -11.04 -12.14 -6.45
CA GLY A 242 -9.78 -11.43 -6.16
C GLY A 242 -9.91 -10.41 -5.02
N PRO A 243 -8.78 -10.00 -4.42
CA PRO A 243 -8.76 -9.06 -3.32
C PRO A 243 -9.03 -7.61 -3.74
N ILE A 244 -9.41 -6.80 -2.74
CA ILE A 244 -9.40 -5.34 -2.83
C ILE A 244 -8.11 -4.83 -2.17
N HIS A 245 -7.38 -3.97 -2.87
CA HIS A 245 -6.19 -3.29 -2.38
C HIS A 245 -6.51 -1.83 -2.03
N ILE A 246 -6.25 -1.43 -0.79
CA ILE A 246 -6.39 -0.04 -0.34
C ILE A 246 -5.02 0.64 -0.41
N TRP A 247 -4.81 1.36 -1.49
CA TRP A 247 -3.59 2.12 -1.75
C TRP A 247 -3.44 3.28 -0.77
N GLY A 248 -2.33 3.31 -0.03
CA GLY A 248 -2.03 4.29 1.01
C GLY A 248 -2.75 4.05 2.33
N GLY A 249 -3.41 2.89 2.53
CA GLY A 249 -4.23 2.56 3.68
C GLY A 249 -3.51 1.79 4.81
N LEU A 250 -2.18 1.81 4.86
CA LEU A 250 -1.40 1.07 5.86
C LEU A 250 -1.27 1.87 7.16
N ASP A 251 -2.08 1.54 8.14
CA ASP A 251 -2.09 2.14 9.48
C ASP A 251 -2.57 1.11 10.51
N PRO A 252 -2.02 1.04 11.73
CA PRO A 252 -2.37 0.02 12.71
C PRO A 252 -3.85 -0.03 13.12
N ILE A 253 -4.56 1.11 13.04
CA ILE A 253 -5.99 1.21 13.38
C ILE A 253 -6.87 1.16 12.13
N MET A 254 -6.48 1.86 11.05
CA MET A 254 -7.33 1.96 9.87
C MET A 254 -7.35 0.66 9.06
N THR A 255 -6.20 -0.02 8.96
CA THR A 255 -6.09 -1.30 8.27
C THR A 255 -7.09 -2.34 8.77
N PRO A 256 -7.21 -2.62 10.09
CA PRO A 256 -8.26 -3.50 10.62
C PRO A 256 -9.68 -3.11 10.20
N LEU A 257 -10.03 -1.82 10.28
CA LEU A 257 -11.36 -1.34 9.94
C LEU A 257 -11.71 -1.58 8.47
N TYR A 258 -10.75 -1.37 7.57
CA TYR A 258 -10.92 -1.64 6.14
C TYR A 258 -10.97 -3.14 5.84
N PHE A 259 -10.17 -3.93 6.55
CA PHE A 259 -10.20 -5.39 6.45
C PHE A 259 -11.55 -5.98 6.87
N PHE A 260 -12.14 -5.50 7.95
CA PHE A 260 -13.44 -5.96 8.46
C PHE A 260 -14.57 -5.79 7.42
N VAL A 261 -14.43 -4.88 6.48
CA VAL A 261 -15.40 -4.62 5.41
C VAL A 261 -14.96 -5.13 4.03
N GLY A 262 -13.94 -6.00 3.99
CA GLY A 262 -13.62 -6.82 2.82
C GLY A 262 -12.47 -6.33 1.95
N ALA A 263 -11.64 -5.40 2.43
CA ALA A 263 -10.34 -5.14 1.81
C ALA A 263 -9.30 -6.15 2.34
N GLU A 264 -8.30 -6.51 1.55
CA GLU A 264 -7.40 -7.64 1.87
C GLU A 264 -5.93 -7.32 1.63
N ILE A 265 -5.60 -6.24 0.91
CA ILE A 265 -4.22 -5.77 0.69
C ILE A 265 -4.15 -4.29 1.07
N PHE A 266 -3.08 -3.92 1.76
CA PHE A 266 -2.86 -2.59 2.30
C PHE A 266 -1.40 -2.20 2.14
N ASP A 267 -1.14 -1.05 1.55
CA ASP A 267 0.19 -0.47 1.45
C ASP A 267 0.24 0.93 2.04
N GLY A 268 1.43 1.44 2.22
CA GLY A 268 1.62 2.83 2.59
C GLY A 268 3.03 3.14 3.07
N VAL A 269 3.34 4.44 3.08
CA VAL A 269 4.62 5.00 3.58
C VAL A 269 4.53 5.46 5.05
N SER A 270 3.38 5.28 5.69
CA SER A 270 3.15 5.70 7.09
C SER A 270 4.15 5.08 8.05
N TRP A 271 4.54 3.82 7.82
CA TRP A 271 5.54 3.11 8.62
C TRP A 271 6.95 3.77 8.57
N LEU A 272 7.24 4.58 7.54
CA LEU A 272 8.47 5.36 7.45
C LEU A 272 8.35 6.74 8.09
N ARG A 273 7.12 7.25 8.26
CA ARG A 273 6.83 8.58 8.80
C ARG A 273 6.54 8.56 10.28
N TYR A 274 5.93 7.50 10.78
CA TYR A 274 5.50 7.32 12.16
C TYR A 274 6.16 6.09 12.78
N ALA A 275 6.06 5.96 14.09
CA ALA A 275 6.35 4.71 14.80
C ALA A 275 5.04 4.01 15.16
N PHE A 276 4.95 2.70 14.93
CA PHE A 276 3.82 1.87 15.31
C PHE A 276 4.09 1.26 16.68
N HIS A 277 3.51 1.85 17.70
CA HIS A 277 3.75 1.46 19.08
C HIS A 277 2.43 1.07 19.76
N ASN A 278 2.38 -0.12 20.35
CA ASN A 278 1.19 -0.61 21.06
C ASN A 278 -0.11 -0.60 20.19
N GLY A 279 0.03 -0.84 18.89
CA GLY A 279 -1.10 -0.88 17.95
C GLY A 279 -1.60 0.48 17.46
N ILE A 280 -0.88 1.57 17.74
CA ILE A 280 -1.19 2.93 17.26
C ILE A 280 0.00 3.55 16.54
N ALA A 281 -0.27 4.47 15.62
CA ALA A 281 0.77 5.29 14.99
C ALA A 281 1.05 6.52 15.85
N ILE A 282 2.31 6.72 16.23
CA ILE A 282 2.77 7.86 17.04
C ILE A 282 3.92 8.60 16.34
N ASN A 283 4.16 9.84 16.76
CA ASN A 283 5.33 10.58 16.29
C ASN A 283 6.62 9.88 16.73
N ARG A 284 7.61 9.83 15.84
CA ARG A 284 8.91 9.18 16.10
C ARG A 284 9.70 9.76 17.27
N GLU A 285 9.55 11.08 17.56
CA GLU A 285 10.21 11.68 18.73
C GLU A 285 9.59 11.16 20.04
N ILE A 286 8.28 10.98 20.07
CA ILE A 286 7.58 10.38 21.22
C ILE A 286 8.01 8.92 21.40
N TYR A 287 8.19 8.21 20.29
CA TYR A 287 8.63 6.80 20.30
C TYR A 287 9.96 6.62 21.03
N ALA A 288 10.95 7.51 20.86
CA ALA A 288 12.23 7.42 21.58
C ALA A 288 12.06 7.39 23.11
N ILE A 289 11.03 8.06 23.62
CA ILE A 289 10.75 8.12 25.06
C ILE A 289 10.01 6.85 25.51
N VAL A 290 8.95 6.47 24.80
CA VAL A 290 8.09 5.34 25.21
C VAL A 290 8.72 3.98 24.97
N SER A 291 9.64 3.88 24.00
CA SER A 291 10.43 2.66 23.72
C SER A 291 11.70 2.52 24.56
N GLN A 292 11.96 3.46 25.48
CA GLN A 292 13.13 3.47 26.36
C GLN A 292 14.49 3.63 25.66
N ILE A 293 14.51 4.01 24.38
CA ILE A 293 15.76 4.36 23.67
C ILE A 293 16.40 5.59 24.32
N GLY A 294 15.58 6.52 24.83
CA GLY A 294 15.97 7.66 25.62
C GLY A 294 16.05 8.96 24.82
N VAL A 295 15.98 10.08 25.57
CA VAL A 295 15.94 11.45 25.02
C VAL A 295 17.23 11.88 24.33
N THR A 296 18.33 11.15 24.54
CA THR A 296 19.66 11.45 23.94
C THR A 296 19.90 10.69 22.64
N ALA A 297 18.97 9.84 22.22
CA ALA A 297 19.10 9.09 20.97
C ALA A 297 19.18 10.03 19.76
N SER A 298 20.10 9.75 18.83
CA SER A 298 20.14 10.49 17.57
C SER A 298 18.86 10.22 16.76
N GLY A 299 18.43 11.21 15.96
CA GLY A 299 17.26 11.07 15.12
C GLY A 299 17.37 9.89 14.13
N LEU A 300 18.58 9.58 13.65
CA LEU A 300 18.85 8.43 12.79
C LEU A 300 18.62 7.11 13.53
N LEU A 301 19.17 6.96 14.71
CA LEU A 301 19.02 5.76 15.55
C LEU A 301 17.54 5.52 15.88
N ASN A 302 16.86 6.59 16.32
CA ASN A 302 15.43 6.53 16.62
C ASN A 302 14.60 6.09 15.39
N HIS A 303 14.94 6.62 14.20
CA HIS A 303 14.29 6.23 12.96
C HIS A 303 14.51 4.75 12.61
N ALA A 304 15.74 4.27 12.74
CA ALA A 304 16.07 2.89 12.47
C ALA A 304 15.28 1.93 13.38
N TYR A 305 15.30 2.16 14.71
CA TYR A 305 14.54 1.33 15.66
C TYR A 305 13.04 1.38 15.41
N ALA A 306 12.47 2.59 15.20
CA ALA A 306 11.04 2.73 14.91
C ALA A 306 10.64 1.95 13.64
N SER A 307 11.47 1.99 12.60
CA SER A 307 11.20 1.27 11.35
C SER A 307 11.25 -0.25 11.51
N LEU A 308 12.22 -0.77 12.28
CA LEU A 308 12.30 -2.21 12.58
C LEU A 308 11.10 -2.69 13.41
N ASP A 309 10.72 -1.91 14.45
CA ASP A 309 9.54 -2.24 15.25
C ASP A 309 8.26 -2.16 14.41
N ASN A 310 8.17 -1.23 13.46
CA ASN A 310 7.04 -1.12 12.54
C ASN A 310 6.89 -2.38 11.69
N LEU A 311 7.98 -2.93 11.14
CA LEU A 311 7.93 -4.18 10.38
C LEU A 311 7.43 -5.36 11.25
N THR A 312 7.87 -5.40 12.50
CA THR A 312 7.38 -6.39 13.49
C THR A 312 5.90 -6.19 13.80
N ALA A 313 5.47 -4.94 14.01
CA ALA A 313 4.07 -4.59 14.27
C ALA A 313 3.16 -4.95 13.09
N LEU A 314 3.59 -4.71 11.84
CA LEU A 314 2.84 -5.10 10.64
C LEU A 314 2.69 -6.63 10.53
N ASN A 315 3.76 -7.38 10.81
CA ASN A 315 3.69 -8.84 10.82
C ASN A 315 2.72 -9.37 11.89
N ASN A 316 2.80 -8.84 13.10
CA ASN A 316 1.88 -9.20 14.19
C ASN A 316 0.42 -8.84 13.85
N LEU A 317 0.21 -7.69 13.22
CA LEU A 317 -1.13 -7.28 12.78
C LEU A 317 -1.68 -8.19 11.69
N THR A 318 -0.85 -8.64 10.73
CA THR A 318 -1.25 -9.63 9.73
C THR A 318 -1.77 -10.91 10.39
N ILE A 319 -1.02 -11.44 11.36
CA ILE A 319 -1.42 -12.64 12.12
C ILE A 319 -2.73 -12.39 12.89
N ALA A 320 -2.86 -11.23 13.55
CA ALA A 320 -4.08 -10.88 14.29
C ALA A 320 -5.31 -10.82 13.37
N LEU A 321 -5.19 -10.24 12.17
CA LEU A 321 -6.29 -10.17 11.20
C LEU A 321 -6.68 -11.57 10.69
N GLN A 322 -5.71 -12.45 10.44
CA GLN A 322 -5.97 -13.84 10.06
C GLN A 322 -6.72 -14.59 11.17
N GLN A 323 -6.24 -14.49 12.40
CA GLN A 323 -6.90 -15.10 13.58
C GLN A 323 -8.31 -14.55 13.81
N TRP A 324 -8.52 -13.25 13.59
CA TRP A 324 -9.83 -12.63 13.74
C TRP A 324 -10.87 -13.26 12.78
N VAL A 325 -10.48 -13.55 11.54
CA VAL A 325 -11.35 -14.27 10.59
C VAL A 325 -11.58 -15.72 11.03
N ASP A 326 -10.55 -16.41 11.51
CA ASP A 326 -10.67 -17.80 12.00
C ASP A 326 -11.65 -17.91 13.17
N PHE A 327 -11.79 -16.85 13.97
CA PHE A 327 -12.80 -16.72 15.03
C PHE A 327 -14.10 -16.05 14.56
N GLU A 328 -14.37 -16.01 13.27
CA GLU A 328 -15.60 -15.48 12.67
C GLU A 328 -15.92 -14.03 13.07
N GLY A 329 -14.90 -13.22 13.37
CA GLY A 329 -15.05 -11.83 13.80
C GLY A 329 -15.61 -11.63 15.20
N LYS A 330 -15.65 -12.69 16.04
CA LYS A 330 -16.27 -12.67 17.38
C LYS A 330 -15.29 -12.33 18.50
N ARG A 331 -14.00 -12.34 18.25
CA ARG A 331 -12.96 -12.14 19.26
C ARG A 331 -11.99 -11.03 18.82
N PHE A 332 -11.53 -10.24 19.78
CA PHE A 332 -10.59 -9.13 19.57
C PHE A 332 -9.33 -9.25 20.44
N ASP A 333 -9.18 -10.32 21.20
CA ASP A 333 -8.05 -10.55 22.12
C ASP A 333 -6.70 -10.79 21.41
N MET A 334 -6.70 -11.08 20.11
CA MET A 334 -5.49 -11.15 19.30
C MET A 334 -4.89 -9.77 18.97
N PHE A 335 -5.68 -8.68 19.04
CA PHE A 335 -5.18 -7.34 18.88
C PHE A 335 -4.52 -6.82 20.16
N HIS A 336 -3.62 -5.86 20.01
CA HIS A 336 -2.93 -5.27 21.16
C HIS A 336 -3.93 -4.71 22.20
N PRO A 337 -3.72 -4.94 23.52
CA PRO A 337 -4.67 -4.54 24.57
C PRO A 337 -5.10 -3.07 24.54
N VAL A 338 -4.21 -2.17 24.11
CA VAL A 338 -4.51 -0.72 23.97
C VAL A 338 -5.61 -0.44 22.95
N VAL A 339 -5.73 -1.25 21.89
CA VAL A 339 -6.63 -0.96 20.76
C VAL A 339 -7.79 -1.92 20.61
N ARG A 340 -7.75 -3.11 21.21
CA ARG A 340 -8.74 -4.17 21.00
C ARG A 340 -10.17 -3.75 21.31
N ASP A 341 -10.39 -3.08 22.45
CA ASP A 341 -11.73 -2.65 22.89
C ASP A 341 -12.27 -1.50 22.01
N HIS A 342 -11.36 -0.72 21.42
CA HIS A 342 -11.73 0.32 20.44
C HIS A 342 -12.10 -0.31 19.09
N LEU A 343 -11.37 -1.31 18.63
CA LEU A 343 -11.67 -2.05 17.40
C LEU A 343 -12.98 -2.82 17.50
N ASP A 344 -13.23 -3.49 18.64
CA ASP A 344 -14.50 -4.19 18.91
C ASP A 344 -15.69 -3.21 18.84
N ARG A 345 -15.62 -2.11 19.58
CA ARG A 345 -16.68 -1.09 19.55
C ARG A 345 -16.88 -0.52 18.16
N ALA A 346 -15.79 -0.20 17.45
CA ALA A 346 -15.86 0.33 16.09
C ALA A 346 -16.51 -0.68 15.14
N TYR A 347 -16.13 -1.96 15.22
CA TYR A 347 -16.71 -3.03 14.42
C TYR A 347 -18.23 -3.17 14.64
N ASN A 348 -18.69 -3.19 15.91
CA ASN A 348 -20.10 -3.29 16.23
C ASN A 348 -20.92 -2.11 15.69
N VAL A 349 -20.40 -0.89 15.79
CA VAL A 349 -21.01 0.30 15.20
C VAL A 349 -21.05 0.22 13.67
N MET A 350 -19.96 -0.22 13.05
CA MET A 350 -19.89 -0.38 11.59
C MET A 350 -20.92 -1.39 11.08
N VAL A 351 -21.02 -2.56 11.71
CA VAL A 351 -21.96 -3.61 11.30
C VAL A 351 -23.42 -3.12 11.40
N SER A 352 -23.79 -2.46 12.49
CA SER A 352 -25.17 -1.93 12.65
C SER A 352 -25.48 -0.86 11.61
N ARG A 353 -24.57 0.09 11.39
CA ARG A 353 -24.75 1.18 10.42
C ARG A 353 -24.79 0.72 8.97
N ILE A 354 -23.96 -0.26 8.62
CA ILE A 354 -23.98 -0.84 7.26
C ILE A 354 -25.27 -1.61 7.04
N ALA A 355 -25.78 -2.35 8.04
CA ALA A 355 -27.07 -3.04 7.96
C ALA A 355 -28.26 -2.08 7.80
N GLU A 356 -28.26 -0.94 8.52
CA GLU A 356 -29.29 0.10 8.38
C GLU A 356 -29.35 0.67 6.94
N ILE A 357 -28.22 0.82 6.28
CA ILE A 357 -28.14 1.33 4.91
C ILE A 357 -28.63 0.30 3.89
N ASP A 358 -28.40 -0.98 4.14
CA ASP A 358 -28.82 -2.06 3.24
C ASP A 358 -30.30 -2.45 3.45
N GLY A 359 -30.85 -2.26 4.64
CA GLY A 359 -32.25 -2.52 4.97
C GLY A 359 -33.19 -1.38 4.63
N GLY A 360 -32.68 -0.25 4.16
CA GLY A 360 -33.43 0.97 3.80
C GLY A 360 -33.75 1.08 2.30
N VAL A 361 -34.23 -0.03 1.68
CA VAL A 361 -34.88 -0.03 0.36
C VAL A 361 -36.33 -0.35 0.53
#